data_21211619e01e9d5f4d6d218465d7317c
#
_entry.id   21211619e01e9d5f4d6d218465d7317c
#
_cell.length_a   1.000
_cell.length_b   1.000
_cell.length_c   1.000
_cell.angle_alpha   90.00
_cell.angle_beta   90.00
_cell.angle_gamma   90.00
#
_symmetry.space_group_name_H-M   'P 1'
#
loop_
_entity.id
_entity.type
_entity.pdbx_description
1 polymer ?
#
loop_
_entity_poly.entity_id
_entity_poly.type
_entity_poly.pdbx_seq_one_letter_code
_entity_poly.pdbx_strand_id
1 'polypeptide(L)'
;MAEVMHKAAVQQGLVAEQAPFVMCDCMDFGADDAATIAELFGDGVQGGMLAEAATGILFLHKVQFLSVNVRRKLLRCFVEAEDARELPMIFLSCDDKALDVISLLEDHVLAEIRLPSLTERPLPERRKLLEHFLVAEACRTKRTITLESEVLTCLMLFPCEKEILTLKTQ
;
A
#
# COMPACT_ATOMS: atom_id res chain seq x y z
N MET A 1 4.28 -1.48 -4.92
CA MET A 1 4.42 -2.67 -4.07
C MET A 1 3.22 -3.61 -4.23
N ALA A 2 2.00 -3.17 -3.97
CA ALA A 2 0.80 -4.01 -4.06
C ALA A 2 0.62 -4.71 -5.42
N GLU A 3 0.81 -4.01 -6.52
CA GLU A 3 0.78 -4.64 -7.87
C GLU A 3 1.85 -5.71 -8.08
N VAL A 4 3.03 -5.55 -7.48
CA VAL A 4 4.11 -6.55 -7.57
C VAL A 4 3.70 -7.79 -6.77
N MET A 5 3.09 -7.61 -5.59
CA MET A 5 2.59 -8.70 -4.78
C MET A 5 1.44 -9.42 -5.47
N HIS A 6 0.52 -8.68 -6.11
CA HIS A 6 -0.55 -9.26 -6.93
C HIS A 6 0.02 -10.14 -8.06
N LYS A 7 0.96 -9.60 -8.85
CA LYS A 7 1.62 -10.37 -9.92
C LYS A 7 2.32 -11.63 -9.38
N ALA A 8 2.99 -11.51 -8.23
CA ALA A 8 3.64 -12.65 -7.60
C ALA A 8 2.62 -13.71 -7.13
N ALA A 9 1.49 -13.29 -6.54
CA ALA A 9 0.42 -14.18 -6.11
C ALA A 9 -0.21 -14.94 -7.30
N VAL A 10 -0.42 -14.26 -8.42
CA VAL A 10 -0.91 -14.88 -9.67
C VAL A 10 0.13 -15.89 -10.21
N GLN A 11 1.40 -15.52 -10.26
CA GLN A 11 2.47 -16.40 -10.74
C GLN A 11 2.63 -17.67 -9.89
N GLN A 12 2.36 -17.56 -8.58
CA GLN A 12 2.40 -18.69 -7.64
C GLN A 12 1.08 -19.51 -7.62
N GLY A 13 0.08 -19.10 -8.40
CA GLY A 13 -1.20 -19.76 -8.43
C GLY A 13 -2.05 -19.59 -7.15
N LEU A 14 -1.71 -18.63 -6.31
CA LEU A 14 -2.46 -18.31 -5.09
C LEU A 14 -3.76 -17.56 -5.40
N VAL A 15 -3.76 -16.81 -6.50
CA VAL A 15 -4.89 -16.03 -7.00
C VAL A 15 -5.01 -16.26 -8.50
N ALA A 16 -6.21 -16.35 -9.04
CA ALA A 16 -6.42 -16.53 -10.47
C ALA A 16 -5.95 -15.27 -11.25
N GLU A 17 -5.51 -15.44 -12.49
CA GLU A 17 -5.05 -14.35 -13.34
C GLU A 17 -6.09 -13.24 -13.54
N GLN A 18 -7.36 -13.62 -13.56
CA GLN A 18 -8.49 -12.70 -13.75
C GLN A 18 -9.18 -12.30 -12.45
N ALA A 19 -8.61 -12.68 -11.30
CA ALA A 19 -9.18 -12.32 -10.01
C ALA A 19 -9.10 -10.80 -9.77
N PRO A 20 -10.10 -10.21 -9.12
CA PRO A 20 -10.15 -8.78 -8.90
C PRO A 20 -9.01 -8.31 -8.01
N PHE A 21 -8.43 -7.16 -8.36
CA PHE A 21 -7.49 -6.43 -7.53
C PHE A 21 -8.10 -5.07 -7.20
N VAL A 22 -8.64 -4.96 -6.00
CA VAL A 22 -9.26 -3.74 -5.49
C VAL A 22 -8.27 -3.01 -4.60
N MET A 23 -8.03 -1.73 -4.89
CA MET A 23 -7.13 -0.87 -4.10
C MET A 23 -7.89 0.35 -3.60
N CYS A 24 -7.71 0.64 -2.31
CA CYS A 24 -8.30 1.80 -1.66
C CYS A 24 -7.22 2.56 -0.87
N ASP A 25 -7.16 3.89 -1.01
CA ASP A 25 -6.40 4.75 -0.10
C ASP A 25 -7.32 5.18 1.05
N CYS A 26 -6.99 4.73 2.26
CA CYS A 26 -7.81 5.02 3.44
C CYS A 26 -7.82 6.51 3.83
N MET A 27 -6.99 7.34 3.20
CA MET A 27 -7.06 8.81 3.34
C MET A 27 -8.28 9.41 2.64
N ASP A 28 -8.84 8.72 1.64
CA ASP A 28 -9.97 9.22 0.87
C ASP A 28 -11.29 9.09 1.62
N PHE A 29 -11.32 8.27 2.67
CA PHE A 29 -12.48 8.15 3.54
C PHE A 29 -12.65 9.40 4.42
N GLY A 30 -13.88 9.86 4.52
CA GLY A 30 -14.25 10.95 5.43
C GLY A 30 -14.27 10.54 6.90
N ALA A 31 -14.67 11.48 7.75
CA ALA A 31 -14.81 11.24 9.19
C ALA A 31 -16.09 10.43 9.56
N ASP A 32 -16.91 10.06 8.58
CA ASP A 32 -18.15 9.32 8.81
C ASP A 32 -17.87 7.81 8.76
N ASP A 33 -17.84 7.20 9.93
CA ASP A 33 -17.64 5.75 10.07
C ASP A 33 -18.74 4.94 9.37
N ALA A 34 -19.99 5.43 9.35
CA ALA A 34 -21.09 4.69 8.74
C ALA A 34 -20.95 4.64 7.22
N ALA A 35 -20.57 5.75 6.60
CA ALA A 35 -20.29 5.80 5.18
C ALA A 35 -19.08 4.92 4.80
N THR A 36 -17.98 5.01 5.56
CA THR A 36 -16.79 4.17 5.37
C THR A 36 -17.10 2.67 5.51
N ILE A 37 -17.92 2.33 6.50
CA ILE A 37 -18.35 0.94 6.71
C ILE A 37 -19.21 0.45 5.55
N ALA A 38 -20.14 1.26 5.06
CA ALA A 38 -20.98 0.90 3.91
C ALA A 38 -20.15 0.69 2.65
N GLU A 39 -19.15 1.54 2.42
CA GLU A 39 -18.25 1.44 1.25
C GLU A 39 -17.33 0.22 1.32
N LEU A 40 -16.75 -0.08 2.48
CA LEU A 40 -15.85 -1.24 2.64
C LEU A 40 -16.59 -2.57 2.71
N PHE A 41 -17.68 -2.63 3.48
CA PHE A 41 -18.36 -3.90 3.82
C PHE A 41 -19.73 -4.07 3.16
N GLY A 42 -20.24 -3.00 2.53
CA GLY A 42 -21.60 -2.96 1.98
C GLY A 42 -22.64 -2.51 3.01
N ASP A 43 -23.82 -2.19 2.50
CA ASP A 43 -24.99 -1.70 3.27
C ASP A 43 -26.09 -2.78 3.40
N GLY A 44 -25.82 -4.00 2.96
CA GLY A 44 -26.78 -5.13 2.94
C GLY A 44 -27.62 -5.18 1.65
N VAL A 45 -27.59 -4.14 0.80
CA VAL A 45 -28.22 -4.12 -0.53
C VAL A 45 -27.16 -4.22 -1.61
N GLN A 46 -26.04 -3.52 -1.42
CA GLN A 46 -24.87 -3.57 -2.29
C GLN A 46 -23.69 -4.14 -1.53
N GLY A 47 -22.92 -5.02 -2.19
CA GLY A 47 -21.64 -5.47 -1.65
C GLY A 47 -20.64 -4.31 -1.65
N GLY A 48 -19.83 -4.20 -0.57
CA GLY A 48 -18.75 -3.23 -0.51
C GLY A 48 -17.48 -3.73 -1.23
N MET A 49 -16.39 -2.97 -1.06
CA MET A 49 -15.08 -3.32 -1.65
C MET A 49 -14.60 -4.73 -1.27
N LEU A 50 -14.98 -5.22 -0.08
CA LEU A 50 -14.64 -6.58 0.36
C LEU A 50 -15.30 -7.63 -0.55
N ALA A 51 -16.56 -7.42 -0.91
CA ALA A 51 -17.28 -8.32 -1.82
C ALA A 51 -16.78 -8.16 -3.27
N GLU A 52 -16.45 -6.94 -3.70
CA GLU A 52 -15.87 -6.68 -5.01
C GLU A 52 -14.53 -7.41 -5.18
N ALA A 53 -13.72 -7.45 -4.12
CA ALA A 53 -12.43 -8.14 -4.11
C ALA A 53 -12.54 -9.66 -3.88
N ALA A 54 -13.74 -10.22 -3.72
CA ALA A 54 -13.95 -11.64 -3.42
C ALA A 54 -13.16 -12.54 -4.40
N THR A 55 -12.51 -13.58 -3.87
CA THR A 55 -11.59 -14.48 -4.62
C THR A 55 -10.31 -13.82 -5.16
N GLY A 56 -10.11 -12.54 -4.93
CA GLY A 56 -8.96 -11.75 -5.38
C GLY A 56 -8.18 -11.12 -4.24
N ILE A 57 -7.77 -9.88 -4.45
CA ILE A 57 -6.96 -9.12 -3.50
C ILE A 57 -7.63 -7.79 -3.19
N LEU A 58 -7.75 -7.48 -1.89
CA LEU A 58 -8.07 -6.15 -1.39
C LEU A 58 -6.82 -5.52 -0.78
N PHE A 59 -6.38 -4.40 -1.32
CA PHE A 59 -5.26 -3.62 -0.77
C PHE A 59 -5.77 -2.33 -0.13
N LEU A 60 -5.65 -2.23 1.19
CA LEU A 60 -5.96 -1.03 1.97
C LEU A 60 -4.67 -0.26 2.26
N HIS A 61 -4.51 0.88 1.59
CA HIS A 61 -3.35 1.74 1.76
C HIS A 61 -3.56 2.71 2.92
N LYS A 62 -2.56 2.82 3.80
CA LYS A 62 -2.57 3.72 4.97
C LYS A 62 -3.73 3.49 5.93
N VAL A 63 -3.87 2.27 6.41
CA VAL A 63 -4.95 1.87 7.34
C VAL A 63 -4.98 2.66 8.66
N GLN A 64 -3.92 3.38 9.02
CA GLN A 64 -3.91 4.28 10.17
C GLN A 64 -4.93 5.42 10.06
N PHE A 65 -5.39 5.77 8.85
CA PHE A 65 -6.43 6.78 8.65
C PHE A 65 -7.85 6.27 8.85
N LEU A 66 -8.03 4.95 8.91
CA LEU A 66 -9.32 4.38 9.33
C LEU A 66 -9.53 4.61 10.82
N SER A 67 -10.77 4.90 11.22
CA SER A 67 -11.12 4.98 12.62
C SER A 67 -10.95 3.64 13.34
N VAL A 68 -10.81 3.68 14.66
CA VAL A 68 -10.69 2.46 15.49
C VAL A 68 -11.92 1.54 15.29
N ASN A 69 -13.11 2.11 15.11
CA ASN A 69 -14.35 1.34 14.92
C ASN A 69 -14.33 0.58 13.59
N VAL A 70 -13.91 1.23 12.51
CA VAL A 70 -13.78 0.61 11.18
C VAL A 70 -12.73 -0.49 11.21
N ARG A 71 -11.57 -0.23 11.82
CA ARG A 71 -10.49 -1.24 11.99
C ARG A 71 -10.97 -2.46 12.79
N ARG A 72 -11.70 -2.26 13.88
CA ARG A 72 -12.29 -3.37 14.66
C ARG A 72 -13.30 -4.16 13.86
N LYS A 73 -14.11 -3.50 13.04
CA LYS A 73 -15.05 -4.20 12.15
C LYS A 73 -14.30 -5.02 11.12
N LEU A 74 -13.23 -4.49 10.54
CA LEU A 74 -12.36 -5.23 9.61
C LEU A 74 -11.82 -6.51 10.27
N LEU A 75 -11.29 -6.41 11.49
CA LEU A 75 -10.81 -7.58 12.24
C LEU A 75 -11.91 -8.61 12.48
N ARG A 76 -13.11 -8.16 12.85
CA ARG A 76 -14.23 -9.09 13.07
C ARG A 76 -14.56 -9.89 11.83
N CYS A 77 -14.51 -9.28 10.64
CA CYS A 77 -14.73 -10.00 9.38
C CYS A 77 -13.73 -11.16 9.19
N PHE A 78 -12.49 -11.02 9.68
CA PHE A 78 -11.50 -12.11 9.61
C PHE A 78 -11.75 -13.22 10.64
N VAL A 79 -12.16 -12.83 11.85
CA VAL A 79 -12.37 -13.77 12.95
C VAL A 79 -13.68 -14.53 12.79
N GLU A 80 -14.72 -13.88 12.28
CA GLU A 80 -16.08 -14.40 12.14
C GLU A 80 -16.32 -15.12 10.81
N ALA A 81 -15.37 -15.05 9.85
CA ALA A 81 -15.49 -15.77 8.58
C ALA A 81 -15.50 -17.28 8.81
N GLU A 82 -16.62 -17.92 8.51
CA GLU A 82 -16.77 -19.39 8.61
C GLU A 82 -15.89 -20.11 7.59
N ASP A 83 -15.69 -19.56 6.41
CA ASP A 83 -14.77 -20.06 5.39
C ASP A 83 -13.82 -18.93 4.93
N ALA A 84 -12.53 -19.10 5.23
CA ALA A 84 -11.48 -18.18 4.78
C ALA A 84 -11.39 -18.04 3.24
N ARG A 85 -11.99 -18.95 2.50
CA ARG A 85 -12.03 -18.92 1.03
C ARG A 85 -13.02 -17.89 0.48
N GLU A 86 -13.96 -17.44 1.28
CA GLU A 86 -14.93 -16.40 0.90
C GLU A 86 -14.35 -14.99 1.01
N LEU A 87 -13.27 -14.85 1.77
CA LEU A 87 -12.57 -13.56 1.92
C LEU A 87 -11.50 -13.36 0.84
N PRO A 88 -11.32 -12.14 0.34
CA PRO A 88 -10.17 -11.83 -0.48
C PRO A 88 -8.87 -11.95 0.32
N MET A 89 -7.75 -12.15 -0.37
CA MET A 89 -6.44 -11.94 0.25
C MET A 89 -6.27 -10.45 0.55
N ILE A 90 -6.02 -10.10 1.80
CA ILE A 90 -5.97 -8.69 2.22
C ILE A 90 -4.53 -8.26 2.47
N PHE A 91 -4.16 -7.17 1.81
CA PHE A 91 -2.92 -6.46 2.06
C PHE A 91 -3.23 -5.13 2.74
N LEU A 92 -2.51 -4.86 3.80
CA LEU A 92 -2.60 -3.62 4.56
C LEU A 92 -1.28 -2.89 4.48
N SER A 93 -1.30 -1.57 4.35
CA SER A 93 -0.10 -0.77 4.58
C SER A 93 -0.37 0.28 5.66
N CYS A 94 0.63 0.54 6.47
CA CYS A 94 0.62 1.59 7.48
C CYS A 94 2.02 2.21 7.60
N ASP A 95 2.10 3.37 8.23
CA ASP A 95 3.36 4.00 8.57
C ASP A 95 3.97 3.34 9.82
N ASP A 96 5.29 3.26 9.91
CA ASP A 96 6.02 2.69 11.06
C ASP A 96 5.63 3.31 12.41
N LYS A 97 5.08 4.53 12.41
CA LYS A 97 4.68 5.25 13.62
C LYS A 97 3.26 4.93 14.09
N ALA A 98 2.52 4.14 13.34
CA ALA A 98 1.13 3.78 13.64
C ALA A 98 1.06 2.58 14.60
N LEU A 99 1.68 2.69 15.77
CA LEU A 99 1.79 1.61 16.77
C LEU A 99 0.42 1.08 17.23
N ASP A 100 -0.59 1.93 17.30
CA ASP A 100 -1.96 1.56 17.66
C ASP A 100 -2.62 0.66 16.61
N VAL A 101 -2.27 0.84 15.34
CA VAL A 101 -2.74 -0.01 14.24
C VAL A 101 -2.02 -1.35 14.27
N ILE A 102 -0.69 -1.30 14.40
CA ILE A 102 0.15 -2.50 14.41
C ILE A 102 -0.29 -3.41 15.56
N SER A 103 -0.39 -2.89 16.79
CA SER A 103 -0.80 -3.66 17.96
C SER A 103 -2.20 -4.27 17.85
N LEU A 104 -3.13 -3.61 17.14
CA LEU A 104 -4.48 -4.12 16.92
C LEU A 104 -4.51 -5.29 15.93
N LEU A 105 -3.61 -5.28 14.95
CA LEU A 105 -3.59 -6.22 13.82
C LEU A 105 -2.59 -7.36 13.99
N GLU A 106 -1.60 -7.20 14.89
CA GLU A 106 -0.42 -8.07 15.02
C GLU A 106 -0.78 -9.56 15.14
N ASP A 107 -1.78 -9.89 15.94
CA ASP A 107 -2.22 -11.28 16.17
C ASP A 107 -2.92 -11.91 14.95
N HIS A 108 -3.29 -11.11 13.95
CA HIS A 108 -4.07 -11.54 12.80
C HIS A 108 -3.30 -11.43 11.47
N VAL A 109 -2.09 -10.86 11.50
CA VAL A 109 -1.25 -10.71 10.31
C VAL A 109 -0.38 -11.95 10.13
N LEU A 110 -0.53 -12.61 8.96
CA LEU A 110 0.24 -13.81 8.63
C LEU A 110 1.69 -13.49 8.28
N ALA A 111 1.96 -12.34 7.71
CA ALA A 111 3.29 -11.90 7.32
C ALA A 111 3.40 -10.37 7.34
N GLU A 112 4.48 -9.88 7.91
CA GLU A 112 4.84 -8.47 7.90
C GLU A 112 6.05 -8.24 6.99
N ILE A 113 5.95 -7.21 6.14
CA ILE A 113 7.05 -6.78 5.28
C ILE A 113 7.36 -5.33 5.62
N ARG A 114 8.46 -5.11 6.34
CA ARG A 114 8.97 -3.79 6.62
C ARG A 114 9.77 -3.26 5.45
N LEU A 115 9.35 -2.12 4.93
CA LEU A 115 10.07 -1.40 3.89
C LEU A 115 10.97 -0.35 4.55
N PRO A 116 12.29 -0.43 4.37
CA PRO A 116 13.18 0.58 4.93
C PRO A 116 12.88 1.94 4.31
N SER A 117 12.89 2.98 5.15
CA SER A 117 12.78 4.37 4.70
C SER A 117 13.90 4.71 3.72
N LEU A 118 13.73 5.79 2.96
CA LEU A 118 14.76 6.20 2.00
C LEU A 118 16.08 6.52 2.71
N THR A 119 16.01 7.09 3.92
CA THR A 119 17.17 7.43 4.74
C THR A 119 17.91 6.20 5.30
N GLU A 120 17.20 5.12 5.53
CA GLU A 120 17.77 3.84 5.99
C GLU A 120 18.40 3.02 4.87
N ARG A 121 18.09 3.36 3.60
CA ARG A 121 18.63 2.62 2.45
C ARG A 121 20.10 2.96 2.21
N PRO A 122 20.91 1.96 1.84
CA PRO A 122 22.29 2.20 1.42
C PRO A 122 22.37 3.15 0.22
N LEU A 123 23.43 3.97 0.16
CA LEU A 123 23.63 4.94 -0.93
C LEU A 123 23.53 4.33 -2.34
N PRO A 124 24.06 3.10 -2.61
CA PRO A 124 23.91 2.48 -3.93
C PRO A 124 22.44 2.20 -4.32
N GLU A 125 21.58 1.87 -3.36
CA GLU A 125 20.15 1.69 -3.62
C GLU A 125 19.45 3.03 -3.87
N ARG A 126 19.78 4.06 -3.07
CA ARG A 126 19.28 5.43 -3.28
C ARG A 126 19.65 5.94 -4.66
N ARG A 127 20.88 5.69 -5.10
CA ARG A 127 21.36 6.04 -6.43
C ARG A 127 20.51 5.35 -7.52
N LYS A 128 20.30 4.03 -7.43
CA LYS A 128 19.47 3.30 -8.40
C LYS A 128 18.05 3.82 -8.49
N LEU A 129 17.44 4.17 -7.34
CA LEU A 129 16.11 4.77 -7.32
C LEU A 129 16.09 6.13 -8.01
N LEU A 130 17.08 6.98 -7.74
CA LEU A 130 17.19 8.30 -8.37
C LEU A 130 17.39 8.16 -9.87
N GLU A 131 18.29 7.29 -10.31
CA GLU A 131 18.49 6.98 -11.74
C GLU A 131 17.20 6.51 -12.42
N HIS A 132 16.43 5.64 -11.74
CA HIS A 132 15.13 5.18 -12.25
C HIS A 132 14.13 6.33 -12.42
N PHE A 133 14.04 7.25 -11.46
CA PHE A 133 13.17 8.41 -11.58
C PHE A 133 13.61 9.36 -12.69
N LEU A 134 14.90 9.60 -12.83
CA LEU A 134 15.45 10.45 -13.90
C LEU A 134 15.16 9.87 -15.30
N VAL A 135 15.31 8.55 -15.46
CA VAL A 135 14.96 7.87 -16.71
C VAL A 135 13.46 7.97 -17.00
N ALA A 136 12.62 7.72 -16.00
CA ALA A 136 11.17 7.83 -16.14
C ALA A 136 10.75 9.26 -16.54
N GLU A 137 11.35 10.28 -15.92
CA GLU A 137 11.07 11.69 -16.22
C GLU A 137 11.62 12.11 -17.60
N ALA A 138 12.80 11.64 -17.98
CA ALA A 138 13.34 11.84 -19.32
C ALA A 138 12.42 11.26 -20.40
N CYS A 139 11.90 10.06 -20.17
CA CYS A 139 10.90 9.43 -21.06
C CYS A 139 9.61 10.22 -21.12
N ARG A 140 9.09 10.68 -19.96
CA ARG A 140 7.84 11.47 -19.87
C ARG A 140 7.95 12.80 -20.61
N THR A 141 9.07 13.50 -20.43
CA THR A 141 9.32 14.80 -21.01
C THR A 141 9.88 14.76 -22.42
N LYS A 142 10.30 13.58 -22.89
CA LYS A 142 11.02 13.37 -24.15
C LYS A 142 12.30 14.23 -24.24
N ARG A 143 12.98 14.40 -23.11
CA ARG A 143 14.23 15.18 -23.00
C ARG A 143 15.34 14.33 -22.40
N THR A 144 16.57 14.62 -22.77
CA THR A 144 17.75 14.03 -22.12
C THR A 144 18.01 14.80 -20.83
N ILE A 145 18.11 14.07 -19.72
CA ILE A 145 18.49 14.63 -18.42
C ILE A 145 19.91 14.18 -18.12
N THR A 146 20.82 15.13 -17.97
CA THR A 146 22.19 14.88 -17.55
C THR A 146 22.42 15.57 -16.20
N LEU A 147 23.03 14.87 -15.26
CA LEU A 147 23.37 15.39 -13.95
C LEU A 147 24.89 15.34 -13.78
N GLU A 148 25.45 16.41 -13.23
CA GLU A 148 26.82 16.42 -12.74
C GLU A 148 26.95 15.54 -11.49
N SER A 149 28.12 14.92 -11.30
CA SER A 149 28.37 14.00 -10.18
C SER A 149 28.13 14.64 -8.80
N GLU A 150 28.39 15.92 -8.67
CA GLU A 150 28.18 16.69 -7.45
C GLU A 150 26.69 16.85 -7.14
N VAL A 151 25.88 17.18 -8.15
CA VAL A 151 24.42 17.29 -8.02
C VAL A 151 23.82 15.93 -7.64
N LEU A 152 24.26 14.87 -8.30
CA LEU A 152 23.83 13.51 -7.98
C LEU A 152 24.14 13.15 -6.51
N THR A 153 25.34 13.51 -6.05
CA THR A 153 25.75 13.27 -4.65
C THR A 153 24.89 14.08 -3.67
N CYS A 154 24.63 15.35 -3.97
CA CYS A 154 23.74 16.18 -3.16
C CYS A 154 22.34 15.58 -3.05
N LEU A 155 21.76 15.14 -4.17
CA LEU A 155 20.44 14.51 -4.19
C LEU A 155 20.41 13.19 -3.40
N MET A 156 21.47 12.38 -3.48
CA MET A 156 21.56 11.15 -2.69
C MET A 156 21.66 11.38 -1.19
N LEU A 157 22.32 12.47 -0.77
CA LEU A 157 22.54 12.81 0.64
C LEU A 157 21.38 13.66 1.20
N PHE A 158 20.48 14.16 0.36
CA PHE A 158 19.39 15.01 0.79
C PHE A 158 18.46 14.27 1.75
N PRO A 159 18.12 14.88 2.91
CA PRO A 159 17.17 14.29 3.84
C PRO A 159 15.75 14.36 3.25
N CYS A 160 15.27 13.24 2.74
CA CYS A 160 13.94 13.14 2.12
C CYS A 160 12.88 12.98 3.22
N GLU A 161 12.37 14.06 3.79
CA GLU A 161 11.36 14.02 4.86
C GLU A 161 10.03 13.40 4.42
N LYS A 162 9.68 13.53 3.15
CA LYS A 162 8.46 12.95 2.55
C LYS A 162 8.78 11.76 1.65
N GLU A 163 9.84 11.05 1.98
CA GLU A 163 10.26 9.84 1.25
C GLU A 163 10.40 10.06 -0.27
N ILE A 164 9.88 9.12 -1.04
CA ILE A 164 9.96 9.13 -2.50
C ILE A 164 9.29 10.36 -3.13
N LEU A 165 8.25 10.93 -2.50
CA LEU A 165 7.59 12.14 -3.01
C LEU A 165 8.55 13.33 -3.02
N THR A 166 9.36 13.50 -1.98
CA THR A 166 10.38 14.58 -1.93
C THR A 166 11.39 14.41 -3.06
N LEU A 167 11.79 13.17 -3.34
CA LEU A 167 12.76 12.88 -4.39
C LEU A 167 12.23 13.17 -5.80
N LYS A 168 10.91 13.06 -6.01
CA LYS A 168 10.25 13.37 -7.28
C LYS A 168 10.00 14.87 -7.51
N THR A 169 9.97 15.67 -6.44
CA THR A 169 9.61 17.10 -6.50
C THR A 169 10.81 18.04 -6.46
N GLN A 170 12.03 17.51 -6.28
CA GLN A 170 13.29 18.27 -6.39
C GLN A 170 13.73 18.43 -7.83
#